data_d5d4c2d79411f6fc2a83298b8845d438
#
_entry.id   d5d4c2d79411f6fc2a83298b8845d438
#
_cell.length_a   1.000
_cell.length_b   1.000
_cell.length_c   1.000
_cell.angle_alpha   90.00
_cell.angle_beta   90.00
_cell.angle_gamma   90.00
#
_symmetry.space_group_name_H-M   'P 1'
#
loop_
_entity.id
_entity.type
_entity.pdbx_description
1 polymer ?
#
loop_
_entity_poly.entity_id
_entity_poly.type
_entity_poly.pdbx_seq_one_letter_code
_entity_poly.pdbx_strand_id
1 'polypeptide(L)'
;NVITSLRNHYELNYDKALDWMLNEKKYIYDYEKKEEFSDFQFISSWENNYKSWQSQKEFPLKIVKYEDLMSKTYEVFTDIVKFINNITNNSQQINKLKIKNSINSTSFQKLKDSESKYGFSESIKSRKGKKQIPFFFLGPKNDWKKILDDGLKEKLNKVYEKNLIDLGYI
;
A
#
# COMPACT_ATOMS: atom_id res chain seq x y z
N ASN A 1 -2.76 -5.74 -5.60
CA ASN A 1 -2.20 -4.37 -5.51
C ASN A 1 -0.70 -4.36 -5.23
N VAL A 2 -0.19 -5.17 -4.27
CA VAL A 2 1.24 -5.20 -3.92
C VAL A 2 2.12 -5.53 -5.12
N ILE A 3 1.82 -6.60 -5.86
CA ILE A 3 2.63 -7.04 -7.01
C ILE A 3 2.69 -5.98 -8.13
N THR A 4 1.59 -5.26 -8.39
CA THR A 4 1.56 -4.17 -9.37
C THR A 4 2.36 -2.96 -8.92
N SER A 5 2.33 -2.64 -7.61
CA SER A 5 3.16 -1.58 -7.02
C SER A 5 4.64 -1.91 -7.10
N LEU A 6 5.05 -3.13 -6.70
CA LEU A 6 6.44 -3.57 -6.81
C LEU A 6 6.94 -3.52 -8.25
N ARG A 7 6.12 -4.00 -9.20
CA ARG A 7 6.44 -3.92 -10.61
C ARG A 7 6.68 -2.48 -11.07
N ASN A 8 5.83 -1.56 -10.68
CA ASN A 8 5.95 -0.16 -11.09
C ASN A 8 7.14 0.54 -10.44
N HIS A 9 7.18 0.57 -9.10
CA HIS A 9 8.17 1.34 -8.37
C HIS A 9 9.59 0.81 -8.53
N TYR A 10 9.77 -0.49 -8.66
CA TYR A 10 11.11 -1.10 -8.79
C TYR A 10 11.44 -1.58 -10.19
N GLU A 11 10.61 -1.23 -11.19
CA GLU A 11 10.77 -1.63 -12.61
C GLU A 11 10.98 -3.13 -12.79
N LEU A 12 10.31 -3.94 -11.98
CA LEU A 12 10.38 -5.40 -12.01
C LEU A 12 9.44 -5.99 -13.08
N ASN A 13 9.74 -7.20 -13.53
CA ASN A 13 8.72 -8.06 -14.13
C ASN A 13 7.88 -8.73 -13.02
N TYR A 14 6.79 -9.39 -13.38
CA TYR A 14 5.90 -10.00 -12.40
C TYR A 14 6.53 -11.17 -11.64
N ASP A 15 7.39 -11.97 -12.28
CA ASP A 15 8.08 -13.07 -11.61
C ASP A 15 9.01 -12.56 -10.51
N LYS A 16 9.84 -11.57 -10.81
CA LYS A 16 10.68 -10.92 -9.79
C LYS A 16 9.87 -10.23 -8.70
N ALA A 17 8.74 -9.62 -9.03
CA ALA A 17 7.87 -9.02 -8.03
C ALA A 17 7.28 -10.09 -7.10
N LEU A 18 6.89 -11.25 -7.64
CA LEU A 18 6.44 -12.39 -6.84
C LEU A 18 7.58 -12.97 -5.98
N ASP A 19 8.78 -13.12 -6.54
CA ASP A 19 9.95 -13.55 -5.76
C ASP A 19 10.23 -12.62 -4.57
N TRP A 20 10.04 -11.30 -4.75
CA TRP A 20 10.16 -10.35 -3.66
C TRP A 20 9.08 -10.54 -2.60
N MET A 21 7.83 -10.80 -3.01
CA MET A 21 6.72 -11.06 -2.09
C MET A 21 6.91 -12.35 -1.28
N LEU A 22 7.64 -13.32 -1.82
CA LEU A 22 7.92 -14.60 -1.17
C LEU A 22 9.19 -14.58 -0.31
N ASN A 23 10.07 -13.62 -0.48
CA ASN A 23 11.36 -13.58 0.17
C ASN A 23 11.25 -13.11 1.62
N GLU A 24 11.37 -14.05 2.56
CA GLU A 24 11.32 -13.78 4.01
C GLU A 24 12.46 -12.87 4.51
N LYS A 25 13.58 -12.81 3.77
CA LYS A 25 14.73 -11.95 4.08
C LYS A 25 14.77 -10.70 3.21
N LYS A 26 13.63 -10.32 2.61
CA LYS A 26 13.59 -9.16 1.73
C LYS A 26 13.81 -7.86 2.50
N TYR A 27 14.75 -7.08 2.01
CA TYR A 27 14.99 -5.70 2.42
C TYR A 27 15.09 -4.80 1.19
N ILE A 28 14.88 -3.52 1.39
CA ILE A 28 15.08 -2.46 0.43
C ILE A 28 16.15 -1.54 0.99
N TYR A 29 17.05 -1.11 0.13
CA TYR A 29 18.08 -0.16 0.46
C TYR A 29 18.19 0.86 -0.67
N ASP A 30 18.10 2.13 -0.34
CA ASP A 30 18.26 3.22 -1.30
C ASP A 30 19.68 3.79 -1.21
N TYR A 31 20.50 3.46 -2.21
CA TYR A 31 21.89 3.94 -2.29
C TYR A 31 21.99 5.40 -2.74
N GLU A 32 20.93 5.98 -3.31
CA GLU A 32 20.98 7.32 -3.89
C GLU A 32 20.70 8.42 -2.87
N LYS A 33 20.01 8.11 -1.79
CA LYS A 33 19.72 9.07 -0.73
C LYS A 33 20.96 9.28 0.12
N LYS A 34 21.48 10.50 0.10
CA LYS A 34 22.60 10.96 0.92
C LYS A 34 22.11 11.53 2.27
N GLU A 35 21.14 10.91 2.88
CA GLU A 35 20.66 11.29 4.20
C GLU A 35 21.54 10.65 5.27
N GLU A 36 21.66 11.29 6.43
CA GLU A 36 22.49 10.83 7.55
C GLU A 36 21.97 9.52 8.17
N PHE A 37 20.75 9.11 7.85
CA PHE A 37 20.13 7.87 8.31
C PHE A 37 20.09 6.82 7.21
N SER A 38 20.29 5.57 7.60
CA SER A 38 20.17 4.43 6.69
C SER A 38 18.75 4.28 6.17
N ASP A 39 18.57 4.36 4.87
CA ASP A 39 17.31 4.05 4.20
C ASP A 39 17.04 2.54 4.09
N PHE A 40 17.64 1.76 4.96
CA PHE A 40 17.42 0.34 5.05
C PHE A 40 16.02 0.04 5.60
N GLN A 41 15.23 -0.67 4.79
CA GLN A 41 13.90 -1.15 5.17
C GLN A 41 13.84 -2.66 5.06
N PHE A 42 13.68 -3.34 6.18
CA PHE A 42 13.40 -4.78 6.20
C PHE A 42 11.90 -4.98 6.02
N ILE A 43 11.48 -5.53 4.87
CA ILE A 43 10.06 -5.72 4.55
C ILE A 43 9.61 -7.18 4.68
N SER A 44 10.53 -8.15 4.66
CA SER A 44 10.26 -9.59 4.69
C SER A 44 9.35 -10.06 3.53
N SER A 45 8.77 -11.25 3.64
CA SER A 45 7.73 -11.69 2.72
C SER A 45 6.40 -10.97 2.98
N TRP A 46 5.51 -10.94 1.99
CA TRP A 46 4.17 -10.36 2.17
C TRP A 46 3.41 -11.02 3.33
N GLU A 47 3.51 -12.34 3.46
CA GLU A 47 2.89 -13.09 4.55
C GLU A 47 3.44 -12.68 5.92
N ASN A 48 4.76 -12.73 6.09
CA ASN A 48 5.39 -12.36 7.36
C ASN A 48 5.14 -10.90 7.73
N ASN A 49 5.08 -10.00 6.74
CA ASN A 49 4.82 -8.59 6.98
C ASN A 49 3.45 -8.38 7.65
N TYR A 50 2.35 -8.86 7.06
CA TYR A 50 1.04 -8.64 7.68
C TYR A 50 0.83 -9.45 8.96
N LYS A 51 1.37 -10.69 9.04
CA LYS A 51 1.27 -11.52 10.24
C LYS A 51 2.04 -10.94 11.42
N SER A 52 3.19 -10.32 11.20
CA SER A 52 3.94 -9.65 12.28
C SER A 52 3.12 -8.54 12.93
N TRP A 53 2.37 -7.77 12.14
CA TRP A 53 1.44 -6.77 12.67
C TRP A 53 0.26 -7.40 13.40
N GLN A 54 -0.35 -8.46 12.86
CA GLN A 54 -1.48 -9.14 13.50
C GLN A 54 -1.11 -9.82 14.82
N SER A 55 0.10 -10.33 14.94
CA SER A 55 0.55 -11.07 16.12
C SER A 55 0.99 -10.19 17.29
N GLN A 56 1.30 -8.91 17.04
CA GLN A 56 1.68 -7.99 18.11
C GLN A 56 0.51 -7.72 19.07
N LYS A 57 0.81 -7.52 20.37
CA LYS A 57 -0.18 -7.28 21.43
C LYS A 57 0.13 -6.03 22.27
N GLU A 58 1.21 -5.34 21.96
CA GLU A 58 1.73 -4.23 22.75
C GLU A 58 0.90 -2.95 22.60
N PHE A 59 0.19 -2.80 21.47
CA PHE A 59 -0.63 -1.63 21.17
C PHE A 59 -1.88 -1.99 20.38
N PRO A 60 -2.94 -1.15 20.46
CA PRO A 60 -4.15 -1.36 19.67
C PRO A 60 -3.87 -1.36 18.18
N LEU A 61 -4.42 -2.32 17.45
CA LEU A 61 -4.26 -2.46 16.00
C LEU A 61 -5.62 -2.40 15.31
N LYS A 62 -5.70 -1.64 14.23
CA LYS A 62 -6.83 -1.66 13.30
C LYS A 62 -6.33 -2.03 11.91
N ILE A 63 -6.82 -3.14 11.39
CA ILE A 63 -6.53 -3.58 10.01
C ILE A 63 -7.64 -3.07 9.09
N VAL A 64 -7.25 -2.49 7.97
CA VAL A 64 -8.15 -1.98 6.94
C VAL A 64 -7.82 -2.64 5.61
N LYS A 65 -8.80 -3.25 4.96
CA LYS A 65 -8.64 -3.77 3.62
C LYS A 65 -8.70 -2.63 2.60
N TYR A 66 -7.79 -2.65 1.65
CA TYR A 66 -7.75 -1.63 0.59
C TYR A 66 -9.06 -1.57 -0.21
N GLU A 67 -9.64 -2.72 -0.47
CA GLU A 67 -10.90 -2.86 -1.20
C GLU A 67 -12.08 -2.20 -0.47
N ASP A 68 -12.13 -2.33 0.86
CA ASP A 68 -13.12 -1.65 1.69
C ASP A 68 -12.87 -0.14 1.70
N LEU A 69 -11.61 0.29 1.81
CA LEU A 69 -11.26 1.70 1.75
C LEU A 69 -11.68 2.32 0.41
N MET A 70 -11.55 1.59 -0.70
CA MET A 70 -11.94 2.09 -2.03
C MET A 70 -13.45 2.09 -2.26
N SER A 71 -14.17 1.08 -1.76
CA SER A 71 -15.62 0.93 -2.01
C SER A 71 -16.48 1.68 -1.00
N LYS A 72 -16.00 1.86 0.24
CA LYS A 72 -16.73 2.45 1.37
C LYS A 72 -15.86 3.51 2.06
N THR A 73 -15.21 4.37 1.29
CA THR A 73 -14.18 5.32 1.77
C THR A 73 -14.64 6.14 2.98
N TYR A 74 -15.86 6.68 2.94
CA TYR A 74 -16.36 7.53 4.01
C TYR A 74 -16.56 6.77 5.33
N GLU A 75 -17.15 5.60 5.26
CA GLU A 75 -17.43 4.74 6.41
C GLU A 75 -16.12 4.26 7.02
N VAL A 76 -15.23 3.70 6.20
CA VAL A 76 -13.94 3.18 6.65
C VAL A 76 -13.06 4.28 7.24
N PHE A 77 -12.98 5.43 6.59
CA PHE A 77 -12.21 6.57 7.10
C PHE A 77 -12.80 7.12 8.41
N THR A 78 -14.14 7.17 8.51
CA THR A 78 -14.82 7.54 9.77
C THR A 78 -14.47 6.58 10.89
N ASP A 79 -14.42 5.27 10.62
CA ASP A 79 -14.07 4.25 11.61
C ASP A 79 -12.59 4.30 12.02
N ILE A 80 -11.69 4.69 11.10
CA ILE A 80 -10.29 4.96 11.44
C ILE A 80 -10.21 6.14 12.43
N VAL A 81 -10.94 7.23 12.17
CA VAL A 81 -10.96 8.40 13.06
C VAL A 81 -11.54 8.04 14.43
N LYS A 82 -12.61 7.24 14.49
CA LYS A 82 -13.15 6.71 15.77
C LYS A 82 -12.11 5.90 16.53
N PHE A 83 -11.42 5.00 15.84
CA PHE A 83 -10.36 4.20 16.44
C PHE A 83 -9.26 5.07 17.04
N ILE A 84 -8.78 6.09 16.29
CA ILE A 84 -7.77 7.03 16.80
C ILE A 84 -8.29 7.79 18.01
N ASN A 85 -9.52 8.32 17.97
CA ASN A 85 -10.12 9.02 19.11
C ASN A 85 -10.20 8.14 20.36
N ASN A 86 -10.56 6.86 20.20
CA ASN A 86 -10.64 5.92 21.32
C ASN A 86 -9.26 5.68 21.96
N ILE A 87 -8.22 5.46 21.17
CA ILE A 87 -6.88 5.18 21.73
C ILE A 87 -6.20 6.44 22.30
N THR A 88 -6.60 7.63 21.84
CA THR A 88 -6.09 8.91 22.35
C THR A 88 -6.96 9.51 23.44
N ASN A 89 -8.02 8.81 23.88
CA ASN A 89 -9.02 9.32 24.82
C ASN A 89 -9.62 10.66 24.41
N ASN A 90 -9.74 10.89 23.10
CA ASN A 90 -10.31 12.12 22.55
C ASN A 90 -11.83 11.99 22.44
N SER A 91 -12.56 12.74 23.28
CA SER A 91 -14.02 12.75 23.31
C SER A 91 -14.67 13.67 22.24
N GLN A 92 -13.91 14.28 21.36
CA GLN A 92 -14.46 15.16 20.33
C GLN A 92 -15.40 14.42 19.38
N GLN A 93 -16.56 15.02 19.14
CA GLN A 93 -17.48 14.52 18.12
C GLN A 93 -16.84 14.55 16.73
N ILE A 94 -17.10 13.51 15.95
CA ILE A 94 -16.60 13.41 14.58
C ILE A 94 -17.31 14.46 13.71
N ASN A 95 -16.53 15.36 13.16
CA ASN A 95 -17.02 16.36 12.22
C ASN A 95 -17.15 15.78 10.82
N LYS A 96 -18.40 15.48 10.43
CA LYS A 96 -18.72 14.90 9.12
C LYS A 96 -18.22 15.73 7.93
N LEU A 97 -18.23 17.06 8.05
CA LEU A 97 -17.73 17.94 7.00
C LEU A 97 -16.21 17.84 6.84
N LYS A 98 -15.47 17.81 7.96
CA LYS A 98 -14.01 17.60 7.93
C LYS A 98 -13.67 16.26 7.28
N ILE A 99 -14.39 15.17 7.63
CA ILE A 99 -14.18 13.85 6.99
C ILE A 99 -14.35 13.95 5.46
N LYS A 100 -15.46 14.53 4.99
CA LYS A 100 -15.72 14.71 3.54
C LYS A 100 -14.65 15.56 2.87
N ASN A 101 -14.23 16.66 3.49
CA ASN A 101 -13.21 17.54 2.95
C ASN A 101 -11.85 16.83 2.86
N SER A 102 -11.46 16.06 3.89
CA SER A 102 -10.22 15.27 3.87
C SER A 102 -10.23 14.26 2.72
N ILE A 103 -11.31 13.47 2.56
CA ILE A 103 -11.44 12.51 1.46
C ILE A 103 -11.34 13.22 0.10
N ASN A 104 -12.02 14.36 -0.06
CA ASN A 104 -12.02 15.09 -1.32
C ASN A 104 -10.65 15.73 -1.64
N SER A 105 -9.95 16.25 -0.63
CA SER A 105 -8.63 16.86 -0.82
C SER A 105 -7.54 15.85 -1.14
N THR A 106 -7.67 14.62 -0.66
CA THR A 106 -6.72 13.51 -0.88
C THR A 106 -7.21 12.51 -1.94
N SER A 107 -8.14 12.91 -2.80
CA SER A 107 -8.56 12.04 -3.91
C SER A 107 -7.36 11.70 -4.81
N PHE A 108 -7.34 10.47 -5.33
CA PHE A 108 -6.23 10.00 -6.17
C PHE A 108 -5.89 10.96 -7.32
N GLN A 109 -6.90 11.53 -7.98
CA GLN A 109 -6.65 12.46 -9.09
C GLN A 109 -5.94 13.73 -8.62
N LYS A 110 -6.38 14.33 -7.51
CA LYS A 110 -5.73 15.53 -6.96
C LYS A 110 -4.29 15.27 -6.52
N LEU A 111 -4.04 14.13 -5.90
CA LEU A 111 -2.67 13.75 -5.49
C LEU A 111 -1.78 13.52 -6.70
N LYS A 112 -2.29 12.86 -7.73
CA LYS A 112 -1.59 12.64 -9.01
C LYS A 112 -1.28 13.95 -9.73
N ASP A 113 -2.25 14.87 -9.78
CA ASP A 113 -2.06 16.20 -10.38
C ASP A 113 -1.03 17.03 -9.59
N SER A 114 -1.07 16.93 -8.26
CA SER A 114 -0.10 17.57 -7.38
C SER A 114 1.31 17.01 -7.60
N GLU A 115 1.46 15.68 -7.67
CA GLU A 115 2.74 15.05 -8.00
C GLU A 115 3.27 15.52 -9.35
N SER A 116 2.41 15.57 -10.35
CA SER A 116 2.80 16.03 -11.70
C SER A 116 3.28 17.49 -11.71
N LYS A 117 2.70 18.35 -10.86
CA LYS A 117 3.00 19.79 -10.83
C LYS A 117 4.16 20.14 -9.91
N TYR A 118 4.24 19.51 -8.77
CA TYR A 118 5.16 19.88 -7.70
C TYR A 118 6.20 18.80 -7.36
N GLY A 119 6.09 17.62 -7.97
CA GLY A 119 6.84 16.43 -7.55
C GLY A 119 6.26 15.79 -6.29
N PHE A 120 6.82 14.65 -5.94
CA PHE A 120 6.51 13.93 -4.70
C PHE A 120 7.77 13.26 -4.17
N SER A 121 8.03 13.39 -2.86
CA SER A 121 9.26 12.89 -2.22
C SER A 121 9.44 11.37 -2.35
N GLU A 122 8.35 10.62 -2.41
CA GLU A 122 8.35 9.17 -2.54
C GLU A 122 8.45 8.70 -4.01
N SER A 123 8.49 9.62 -4.98
CA SER A 123 8.70 9.27 -6.38
C SER A 123 10.13 8.81 -6.59
N ILE A 124 10.31 7.72 -7.34
CA ILE A 124 11.61 7.08 -7.55
C ILE A 124 12.16 7.45 -8.94
N LYS A 125 13.46 7.62 -9.03
CA LYS A 125 14.14 7.75 -10.33
C LYS A 125 14.25 6.39 -11.00
N SER A 126 13.93 6.33 -12.30
CA SER A 126 14.12 5.12 -13.09
C SER A 126 15.60 4.71 -13.13
N ARG A 127 15.86 3.42 -12.88
CA ARG A 127 17.20 2.84 -13.02
C ARG A 127 17.66 2.74 -14.47
N LYS A 128 16.72 2.84 -15.43
CA LYS A 128 16.95 2.71 -16.88
C LYS A 128 17.14 4.05 -17.57
N GLY A 129 17.02 5.17 -16.84
CA GLY A 129 17.14 6.50 -17.43
C GLY A 129 16.88 7.61 -16.42
N LYS A 130 16.81 8.87 -16.92
CA LYS A 130 16.60 10.07 -16.08
C LYS A 130 15.12 10.33 -15.73
N LYS A 131 14.20 9.46 -16.18
CA LYS A 131 12.76 9.67 -15.99
C LYS A 131 12.35 9.31 -14.56
N GLN A 132 11.52 10.15 -13.97
CA GLN A 132 10.92 9.86 -12.68
C GLN A 132 9.74 8.89 -12.83
N ILE A 133 9.66 7.89 -11.94
CA ILE A 133 8.56 6.94 -11.87
C ILE A 133 7.53 7.54 -10.92
N PRO A 134 6.30 7.85 -11.38
CA PRO A 134 5.31 8.46 -10.52
C PRO A 134 4.88 7.51 -9.40
N PHE A 135 4.70 8.06 -8.21
CA PHE A 135 4.15 7.34 -7.07
C PHE A 135 2.66 7.02 -7.29
N PHE A 136 1.87 8.03 -7.70
CA PHE A 136 0.45 7.87 -8.00
C PHE A 136 0.24 7.31 -9.41
N PHE A 137 0.42 5.99 -9.57
CA PHE A 137 0.43 5.33 -10.89
C PHE A 137 -0.96 4.88 -11.33
N LEU A 138 -1.45 3.74 -10.88
CA LEU A 138 -2.73 3.16 -11.33
C LEU A 138 -3.92 3.63 -10.51
N GLY A 139 -3.77 3.71 -9.18
CA GLY A 139 -4.85 4.06 -8.28
C GLY A 139 -6.12 3.21 -8.49
N PRO A 140 -7.30 3.84 -8.66
CA PRO A 140 -8.55 3.10 -8.90
C PRO A 140 -8.57 2.23 -10.15
N LYS A 141 -7.63 2.46 -11.09
CA LYS A 141 -7.48 1.63 -12.30
C LYS A 141 -6.68 0.36 -12.07
N ASN A 142 -6.19 0.13 -10.84
CA ASN A 142 -5.46 -1.09 -10.49
C ASN A 142 -6.43 -2.27 -10.28
N ASP A 143 -7.12 -2.65 -11.34
CA ASP A 143 -7.97 -3.82 -11.38
C ASP A 143 -7.14 -5.05 -11.75
N TRP A 144 -6.71 -5.80 -10.75
CA TRP A 144 -5.89 -6.98 -10.93
C TRP A 144 -6.52 -8.04 -11.85
N LYS A 145 -7.86 -8.11 -11.90
CA LYS A 145 -8.58 -9.05 -12.78
C LYS A 145 -8.34 -8.77 -14.25
N LYS A 146 -8.10 -7.50 -14.60
CA LYS A 146 -7.82 -7.05 -15.98
C LYS A 146 -6.34 -6.90 -16.29
N ILE A 147 -5.53 -6.60 -15.27
CA ILE A 147 -4.11 -6.27 -15.44
C ILE A 147 -3.23 -7.52 -15.47
N LEU A 148 -3.56 -8.51 -14.64
CA LEU A 148 -2.79 -9.74 -14.54
C LEU A 148 -3.32 -10.76 -15.55
N ASP A 149 -2.41 -11.47 -16.21
CA ASP A 149 -2.77 -12.63 -17.02
C ASP A 149 -3.23 -13.81 -16.15
N ASP A 150 -3.91 -14.77 -16.76
CA ASP A 150 -4.54 -15.86 -16.01
C ASP A 150 -3.50 -16.80 -15.37
N GLY A 151 -2.38 -17.05 -16.03
CA GLY A 151 -1.30 -17.88 -15.47
C GLY A 151 -0.70 -17.26 -14.20
N LEU A 152 -0.52 -15.94 -14.18
CA LEU A 152 -0.05 -15.24 -12.98
C LEU A 152 -1.12 -15.24 -11.87
N LYS A 153 -2.40 -15.08 -12.22
CA LYS A 153 -3.50 -15.18 -11.24
C LYS A 153 -3.55 -16.55 -10.58
N GLU A 154 -3.46 -17.62 -11.36
CA GLU A 154 -3.42 -19.00 -10.85
C GLU A 154 -2.20 -19.22 -9.94
N LYS A 155 -1.02 -18.75 -10.36
CA LYS A 155 0.21 -18.85 -9.58
C LYS A 155 0.08 -18.12 -8.24
N LEU A 156 -0.45 -16.90 -8.23
CA LEU A 156 -0.68 -16.12 -7.01
C LEU A 156 -1.71 -16.77 -6.09
N ASN A 157 -2.83 -17.24 -6.64
CA ASN A 157 -3.87 -17.93 -5.88
C ASN A 157 -3.32 -19.19 -5.22
N LYS A 158 -2.57 -20.01 -5.95
CA LYS A 158 -1.97 -21.24 -5.43
C LYS A 158 -0.97 -20.94 -4.30
N VAL A 159 -0.12 -19.94 -4.49
CA VAL A 159 0.92 -19.58 -3.51
C VAL A 159 0.33 -18.99 -2.23
N TYR A 160 -0.71 -18.18 -2.35
CA TYR A 160 -1.30 -17.43 -1.23
C TYR A 160 -2.69 -17.94 -0.81
N GLU A 161 -3.12 -19.13 -1.26
CA GLU A 161 -4.44 -19.68 -0.96
C GLU A 161 -4.79 -19.61 0.53
N LYS A 162 -3.91 -20.15 1.38
CA LYS A 162 -4.09 -20.12 2.83
C LYS A 162 -4.20 -18.68 3.37
N ASN A 163 -3.35 -17.79 2.89
CA ASN A 163 -3.36 -16.39 3.33
C ASN A 163 -4.64 -15.67 2.88
N LEU A 164 -5.14 -15.96 1.69
CA LEU A 164 -6.37 -15.40 1.16
C LEU A 164 -7.58 -15.88 1.95
N ILE A 165 -7.62 -17.16 2.37
CA ILE A 165 -8.63 -17.70 3.28
C ILE A 165 -8.55 -17.03 4.64
N ASP A 166 -7.36 -16.98 5.25
CA ASP A 166 -7.13 -16.37 6.57
C ASP A 166 -7.55 -14.89 6.62
N LEU A 167 -7.39 -14.19 5.51
CA LEU A 167 -7.77 -12.78 5.35
C LEU A 167 -9.21 -12.59 4.86
N GLY A 168 -9.94 -13.67 4.56
CA GLY A 168 -11.34 -13.63 4.11
C GLY A 168 -11.52 -13.03 2.71
N TYR A 169 -10.64 -13.37 1.78
CA TYR A 169 -10.78 -13.05 0.35
C TYR A 169 -11.42 -14.16 -0.46
N ILE A 170 -11.28 -15.41 -0.02
CA ILE A 170 -11.88 -16.62 -0.58
C ILE A 170 -12.34 -17.54 0.55
#